data_34d9c2a7b88d1445ea4f47ed95083f9e
#
_entry.id   34d9c2a7b88d1445ea4f47ed95083f9e
#
_cell.length_a   1.000
_cell.length_b   1.000
_cell.length_c   1.000
_cell.angle_alpha   90.00
_cell.angle_beta   90.00
_cell.angle_gamma   90.00
#
_symmetry.space_group_name_H-M   'P 1'
#
loop_
_entity.id
_entity.type
_entity.pdbx_description
1 polymer ?
#
loop_
_entity_poly.entity_id
_entity_poly.type
_entity_poly.pdbx_seq_one_letter_code
_entity_poly.pdbx_strand_id
1 'polypeptide(L)'
;MTVYNINLGIGWASSGVEYAQAYRSTIFKNTGIKAKFVFMDMFLQDNLSDLTRNMGFADEDIIWLYSYFTDLKIAPTTYTVKDLEKEIPYDITRREINGKVVKLFCAKEDIFYAAYLRKEGEDIVHRVEKVSRGCLIRKDFYSYTKMFTEYYTPVDNKAHLYQRRFFNEDGSVAYDEIVDGKDSVFRFPDKILSSKHEFIAYFMSQLGLTDQDIVILDRATGTGQAVFRNTKPAKLGVVVHAEHFSENAVTDKTILWNNFYEYQFSNADKVDFFITATERQRSIMLDQFNKYTPFTPHIVTIPVGSVDKLRKPEGERKPFSIITASRLANEKHVDWLAKAVVKAKESLPQVNFDIYGTGAEEAKLKTIIEENQAQDYIHLKGHQDLTE
;
A
#
# COMPACT_ATOMS: atom_id res chain seq x y z
N MET A 1 24.17 6.33 -10.60
CA MET A 1 23.53 6.32 -9.27
C MET A 1 22.03 6.32 -9.46
N THR A 2 21.35 5.33 -8.93
CA THR A 2 19.88 5.23 -8.84
C THR A 2 19.49 4.97 -7.38
N VAL A 3 18.40 5.59 -6.92
CA VAL A 3 17.85 5.35 -5.58
C VAL A 3 16.62 4.47 -5.71
N TYR A 4 16.69 3.24 -5.16
CA TYR A 4 15.57 2.29 -5.14
C TYR A 4 14.85 2.38 -3.81
N ASN A 5 13.59 2.78 -3.82
CA ASN A 5 12.75 2.94 -2.62
C ASN A 5 11.83 1.74 -2.51
N ILE A 6 12.04 0.87 -1.52
CA ILE A 6 11.32 -0.39 -1.37
C ILE A 6 10.20 -0.24 -0.34
N ASN A 7 8.96 -0.55 -0.76
CA ASN A 7 7.77 -0.61 0.08
C ASN A 7 7.01 -1.92 -0.18
N LEU A 8 6.05 -2.23 0.67
CA LEU A 8 5.14 -3.36 0.47
C LEU A 8 4.07 -2.99 -0.53
N GLY A 9 3.17 -2.09 -0.19
CA GLY A 9 2.00 -1.78 -0.97
C GLY A 9 1.62 -0.30 -0.95
N ILE A 10 0.58 0.01 -1.69
CA ILE A 10 -0.07 1.31 -1.80
C ILE A 10 -1.56 1.09 -2.01
N GLY A 11 -2.40 2.01 -1.57
CA GLY A 11 -3.84 1.95 -1.74
C GLY A 11 -4.47 3.33 -1.82
N TRP A 12 -5.77 3.43 -2.06
CA TRP A 12 -6.50 4.69 -2.09
C TRP A 12 -6.43 5.43 -0.75
N ALA A 13 -6.48 4.69 0.36
CA ALA A 13 -6.28 5.22 1.71
C ALA A 13 -4.83 4.96 2.15
N SER A 14 -3.89 5.64 1.53
CA SER A 14 -2.47 5.52 1.81
C SER A 14 -2.09 5.98 3.20
N SER A 15 -1.05 5.38 3.76
CA SER A 15 -0.49 5.76 5.07
C SER A 15 0.61 6.82 4.92
N GLY A 16 1.09 7.34 6.04
CA GLY A 16 2.21 8.28 6.05
C GLY A 16 3.49 7.77 5.36
N VAL A 17 3.66 6.44 5.25
CA VAL A 17 4.82 5.84 4.55
C VAL A 17 4.76 6.09 3.05
N GLU A 18 3.60 5.85 2.43
CA GLU A 18 3.39 6.07 1.00
C GLU A 18 3.46 7.58 0.67
N TYR A 19 2.92 8.43 1.54
CA TYR A 19 3.09 9.90 1.40
C TYR A 19 4.54 10.33 1.52
N ALA A 20 5.32 9.76 2.44
CA ALA A 20 6.76 10.04 2.54
C ALA A 20 7.50 9.67 1.25
N GLN A 21 7.14 8.55 0.62
CA GLN A 21 7.70 8.17 -0.68
C GLN A 21 7.27 9.11 -1.81
N ALA A 22 6.02 9.57 -1.84
CA ALA A 22 5.52 10.52 -2.83
C ALA A 22 6.26 11.88 -2.72
N TYR A 23 6.45 12.40 -1.51
CA TYR A 23 7.28 13.59 -1.29
C TYR A 23 8.73 13.38 -1.73
N ARG A 24 9.32 12.23 -1.42
CA ARG A 24 10.68 11.86 -1.84
C ARG A 24 10.78 11.79 -3.37
N SER A 25 9.77 11.22 -4.04
CA SER A 25 9.69 11.20 -5.51
C SER A 25 9.72 12.61 -6.10
N THR A 26 8.93 13.53 -5.56
CA THR A 26 8.91 14.93 -5.99
C THR A 26 10.27 15.60 -5.80
N ILE A 27 10.92 15.39 -4.65
CA ILE A 27 12.24 15.96 -4.37
C ILE A 27 13.29 15.40 -5.32
N PHE A 28 13.34 14.10 -5.54
CA PHE A 28 14.28 13.48 -6.46
C PHE A 28 14.10 13.98 -7.89
N LYS A 29 12.86 14.10 -8.35
CA LYS A 29 12.56 14.68 -9.66
C LYS A 29 13.06 16.11 -9.78
N ASN A 30 12.80 16.96 -8.79
CA ASN A 30 13.19 18.36 -8.78
C ASN A 30 14.72 18.56 -8.69
N THR A 31 15.45 17.60 -8.12
CA THR A 31 16.90 17.62 -7.97
C THR A 31 17.64 16.82 -9.05
N GLY A 32 16.92 16.22 -10.00
CA GLY A 32 17.51 15.41 -11.07
C GLY A 32 18.10 14.08 -10.60
N ILE A 33 17.73 13.60 -9.42
CA ILE A 33 18.17 12.30 -8.90
C ILE A 33 17.28 11.20 -9.49
N LYS A 34 17.91 10.23 -10.16
CA LYS A 34 17.20 9.06 -10.69
C LYS A 34 16.71 8.19 -9.55
N ALA A 35 15.42 7.94 -9.48
CA ALA A 35 14.81 7.12 -8.45
C ALA A 35 13.84 6.09 -9.03
N LYS A 36 13.67 4.97 -8.33
CA LYS A 36 12.68 3.94 -8.58
C LYS A 36 11.92 3.63 -7.30
N PHE A 37 10.61 3.39 -7.40
CA PHE A 37 9.73 3.04 -6.30
C PHE A 37 9.22 1.63 -6.52
N VAL A 38 9.66 0.73 -5.64
CA VAL A 38 9.45 -0.71 -5.77
C VAL A 38 8.33 -1.13 -4.81
N PHE A 39 7.28 -1.73 -5.36
CA PHE A 39 6.16 -2.28 -4.59
C PHE A 39 6.20 -3.80 -4.64
N MET A 40 6.17 -4.44 -3.44
CA MET A 40 6.41 -5.89 -3.30
C MET A 40 5.15 -6.70 -2.98
N ASP A 41 4.01 -6.05 -2.75
CA ASP A 41 2.74 -6.76 -2.53
C ASP A 41 1.96 -7.00 -3.82
N MET A 42 0.99 -7.92 -3.72
CA MET A 42 0.06 -8.23 -4.80
C MET A 42 -1.12 -7.24 -4.78
N PHE A 43 -1.43 -6.64 -5.93
CA PHE A 43 -2.57 -5.72 -6.10
C PHE A 43 -3.72 -6.45 -6.79
N LEU A 44 -4.79 -6.71 -6.03
CA LEU A 44 -5.96 -7.50 -6.46
C LEU A 44 -7.24 -6.67 -6.59
N GLN A 45 -7.26 -5.46 -6.04
CA GLN A 45 -8.46 -4.62 -6.02
C GLN A 45 -8.44 -3.55 -7.12
N ASP A 46 -7.27 -3.02 -7.41
CA ASP A 46 -7.06 -1.93 -8.35
C ASP A 46 -5.73 -2.09 -9.11
N ASN A 47 -5.58 -1.39 -10.23
CA ASN A 47 -4.32 -1.34 -10.95
C ASN A 47 -3.30 -0.47 -10.20
N LEU A 48 -2.07 -0.95 -10.09
CA LEU A 48 -0.98 -0.22 -9.42
C LEU A 48 -0.73 1.17 -10.03
N SER A 49 -0.79 1.32 -11.37
CA SER A 49 -0.64 2.63 -12.03
C SER A 49 -1.71 3.64 -11.57
N ASP A 50 -2.97 3.20 -11.40
CA ASP A 50 -4.02 4.10 -10.92
C ASP A 50 -3.75 4.57 -9.48
N LEU A 51 -3.27 3.67 -8.62
CA LEU A 51 -2.93 3.97 -7.22
C LEU A 51 -1.72 4.91 -7.11
N THR A 52 -0.66 4.63 -7.89
CA THR A 52 0.58 5.43 -7.84
C THR A 52 0.41 6.81 -8.45
N ARG A 53 -0.33 6.92 -9.56
CA ARG A 53 -0.65 8.21 -10.18
C ARG A 53 -1.49 9.11 -9.28
N ASN A 54 -2.43 8.53 -8.50
CA ASN A 54 -3.20 9.28 -7.51
C ASN A 54 -2.32 9.95 -6.45
N MET A 55 -1.13 9.41 -6.20
CA MET A 55 -0.13 9.97 -5.28
C MET A 55 0.94 10.82 -5.98
N GLY A 56 0.87 11.02 -7.29
CA GLY A 56 1.78 11.85 -8.05
C GLY A 56 3.05 11.17 -8.54
N PHE A 57 3.13 9.84 -8.48
CA PHE A 57 4.25 9.11 -9.09
C PHE A 57 4.09 9.04 -10.62
N ALA A 58 5.22 8.99 -11.32
CA ALA A 58 5.26 8.70 -12.74
C ALA A 58 5.41 7.18 -12.96
N ASP A 59 4.69 6.62 -13.93
CA ASP A 59 4.68 5.17 -14.18
C ASP A 59 6.07 4.61 -14.49
N GLU A 60 6.90 5.38 -15.20
CA GLU A 60 8.28 5.00 -15.52
C GLU A 60 9.18 4.86 -14.31
N ASP A 61 8.81 5.44 -13.17
CA ASP A 61 9.56 5.33 -11.92
C ASP A 61 9.09 4.17 -11.03
N ILE A 62 7.99 3.50 -11.40
CA ILE A 62 7.41 2.40 -10.63
C ILE A 62 7.99 1.06 -11.09
N ILE A 63 8.29 0.21 -10.11
CA ILE A 63 8.59 -1.20 -10.31
C ILE A 63 7.62 -2.00 -9.44
N TRP A 64 6.91 -2.93 -10.05
CA TRP A 64 6.12 -3.91 -9.33
C TRP A 64 6.80 -5.28 -9.38
N LEU A 65 7.07 -5.85 -8.21
CA LEU A 65 7.77 -7.14 -8.08
C LEU A 65 7.19 -8.21 -9.03
N TYR A 66 5.87 -8.33 -9.09
CA TYR A 66 5.20 -9.39 -9.84
C TYR A 66 5.18 -9.17 -11.35
N SER A 67 5.22 -7.92 -11.84
CA SER A 67 5.34 -7.63 -13.27
C SER A 67 6.79 -7.51 -13.76
N TYR A 68 7.77 -7.47 -12.84
CA TYR A 68 9.18 -7.26 -13.20
C TYR A 68 9.74 -8.34 -14.15
N PHE A 69 9.23 -9.57 -14.05
CA PHE A 69 9.64 -10.70 -14.86
C PHE A 69 8.75 -10.96 -16.08
N THR A 70 7.92 -9.99 -16.43
CA THR A 70 7.15 -9.91 -17.67
C THR A 70 7.70 -8.75 -18.51
N ASP A 71 7.28 -8.62 -19.75
CA ASP A 71 7.59 -7.45 -20.59
C ASP A 71 6.54 -6.34 -20.47
N LEU A 72 5.58 -6.48 -19.53
CA LEU A 72 4.51 -5.51 -19.30
C LEU A 72 5.03 -4.21 -18.69
N LYS A 73 4.50 -3.10 -19.18
CA LYS A 73 4.74 -1.78 -18.63
C LYS A 73 3.76 -1.47 -17.51
N ILE A 74 4.18 -0.67 -16.53
CA ILE A 74 3.25 -0.04 -15.61
C ILE A 74 2.47 1.01 -16.42
N ALA A 75 1.15 0.82 -16.51
CA ALA A 75 0.27 1.67 -17.31
C ALA A 75 -1.17 1.62 -16.76
N PRO A 76 -1.98 2.66 -17.03
CA PRO A 76 -3.40 2.66 -16.68
C PRO A 76 -4.17 1.53 -17.36
N THR A 77 -5.28 1.15 -16.75
CA THR A 77 -6.20 0.19 -17.33
C THR A 77 -6.97 0.82 -18.50
N THR A 78 -6.93 0.16 -19.66
CA THR A 78 -7.68 0.55 -20.86
C THR A 78 -8.58 -0.55 -21.39
N TYR A 79 -8.52 -1.76 -20.82
CA TYR A 79 -9.38 -2.89 -21.19
C TYR A 79 -10.85 -2.59 -20.87
N THR A 80 -11.77 -2.89 -21.78
CA THR A 80 -13.18 -2.51 -21.67
C THR A 80 -14.11 -3.72 -21.58
N VAL A 81 -15.36 -3.49 -21.15
CA VAL A 81 -16.43 -4.51 -21.21
C VAL A 81 -16.63 -5.03 -22.64
N LYS A 82 -16.51 -4.16 -23.65
CA LYS A 82 -16.62 -4.56 -25.06
C LYS A 82 -15.48 -5.48 -25.50
N ASP A 83 -14.28 -5.30 -24.96
CA ASP A 83 -13.16 -6.20 -25.25
C ASP A 83 -13.39 -7.55 -24.60
N LEU A 84 -13.90 -7.57 -23.35
CA LEU A 84 -14.31 -8.80 -22.69
C LEU A 84 -15.41 -9.55 -23.49
N GLU A 85 -16.43 -8.85 -23.99
CA GLU A 85 -17.52 -9.45 -24.78
C GLU A 85 -17.00 -10.15 -26.04
N LYS A 86 -15.96 -9.63 -26.69
CA LYS A 86 -15.31 -10.27 -27.85
C LYS A 86 -14.50 -11.52 -27.47
N GLU A 87 -13.96 -11.58 -26.27
CA GLU A 87 -13.16 -12.72 -25.79
C GLU A 87 -14.04 -13.86 -25.24
N ILE A 88 -15.29 -13.61 -24.87
CA ILE A 88 -16.21 -14.64 -24.36
C ILE A 88 -16.61 -15.59 -25.52
N PRO A 89 -16.28 -16.91 -25.42
CA PRO A 89 -16.54 -17.86 -26.50
C PRO A 89 -17.97 -18.38 -26.53
N TYR A 90 -18.89 -17.72 -25.84
CA TYR A 90 -20.30 -18.13 -25.71
C TYR A 90 -21.23 -16.96 -25.99
N ASP A 91 -22.43 -17.26 -26.48
CA ASP A 91 -23.48 -16.26 -26.65
C ASP A 91 -23.88 -15.68 -25.31
N ILE A 92 -23.86 -14.35 -25.19
CA ILE A 92 -24.30 -13.62 -24.00
C ILE A 92 -25.82 -13.45 -24.08
N THR A 93 -26.53 -14.05 -23.14
CA THR A 93 -28.01 -14.07 -23.14
C THR A 93 -28.63 -12.97 -22.27
N ARG A 94 -27.88 -12.50 -21.26
CA ARG A 94 -28.36 -11.49 -20.32
C ARG A 94 -27.22 -10.66 -19.80
N ARG A 95 -27.46 -9.37 -19.61
CA ARG A 95 -26.53 -8.41 -18.95
C ARG A 95 -27.19 -7.78 -17.74
N GLU A 96 -26.50 -7.75 -16.62
CA GLU A 96 -26.92 -7.06 -15.40
C GLU A 96 -25.82 -6.09 -14.97
N ILE A 97 -26.22 -4.90 -14.51
CA ILE A 97 -25.30 -3.88 -13.99
C ILE A 97 -25.74 -3.54 -12.58
N ASN A 98 -24.79 -3.63 -11.64
CA ASN A 98 -25.01 -3.27 -10.25
C ASN A 98 -23.77 -2.49 -9.74
N GLY A 99 -23.87 -1.17 -9.65
CA GLY A 99 -22.78 -0.28 -9.32
C GLY A 99 -21.58 -0.48 -10.24
N LYS A 100 -20.45 -0.88 -9.69
CA LYS A 100 -19.21 -1.14 -10.45
C LYS A 100 -19.13 -2.54 -11.06
N VAL A 101 -20.17 -3.36 -11.02
CA VAL A 101 -20.11 -4.74 -11.50
C VAL A 101 -21.06 -4.94 -12.65
N VAL A 102 -20.53 -5.42 -13.79
CA VAL A 102 -21.28 -5.85 -14.97
C VAL A 102 -21.22 -7.36 -15.04
N LYS A 103 -22.38 -8.03 -14.96
CA LYS A 103 -22.49 -9.49 -15.12
C LYS A 103 -22.99 -9.82 -16.51
N LEU A 104 -22.26 -10.69 -17.20
CA LEU A 104 -22.56 -11.21 -18.53
C LEU A 104 -22.87 -12.70 -18.40
N PHE A 105 -24.14 -13.08 -18.57
CA PHE A 105 -24.60 -14.47 -18.47
C PHE A 105 -24.55 -15.14 -19.84
N CYS A 106 -24.00 -16.34 -19.87
CA CYS A 106 -23.82 -17.10 -21.11
C CYS A 106 -24.92 -18.17 -21.27
N ALA A 107 -25.18 -18.56 -22.52
CA ALA A 107 -26.18 -19.57 -22.89
C ALA A 107 -25.83 -21.00 -22.44
N LYS A 108 -24.57 -21.24 -22.02
CA LYS A 108 -24.03 -22.58 -21.75
C LYS A 108 -23.56 -22.74 -20.32
N GLU A 109 -23.91 -23.88 -19.73
CA GLU A 109 -23.30 -24.44 -18.49
C GLU A 109 -23.40 -23.57 -17.23
N ASP A 110 -24.43 -22.74 -17.09
CA ASP A 110 -24.58 -21.85 -15.94
C ASP A 110 -23.30 -21.00 -15.69
N ILE A 111 -22.73 -20.48 -16.80
CA ILE A 111 -21.54 -19.64 -16.78
C ILE A 111 -21.95 -18.18 -16.81
N PHE A 112 -21.31 -17.38 -15.96
CA PHE A 112 -21.31 -15.93 -16.11
C PHE A 112 -19.91 -15.33 -15.86
N TYR A 113 -19.69 -14.16 -16.44
CA TYR A 113 -18.52 -13.32 -16.21
C TYR A 113 -18.96 -12.07 -15.45
N ALA A 114 -18.27 -11.76 -14.35
CA ALA A 114 -18.48 -10.53 -13.59
C ALA A 114 -17.28 -9.60 -13.83
N ALA A 115 -17.51 -8.54 -14.60
CA ALA A 115 -16.52 -7.50 -14.87
C ALA A 115 -16.61 -6.42 -13.79
N TYR A 116 -15.50 -6.15 -13.14
CA TYR A 116 -15.36 -5.11 -12.11
C TYR A 116 -14.80 -3.84 -12.76
N LEU A 117 -15.61 -2.80 -12.80
CA LEU A 117 -15.29 -1.53 -13.41
C LEU A 117 -14.38 -0.69 -12.47
N ARG A 118 -13.49 0.09 -13.06
CA ARG A 118 -12.66 1.05 -12.33
C ARG A 118 -13.52 2.05 -11.55
N LYS A 119 -14.52 2.64 -12.21
CA LYS A 119 -15.53 3.52 -11.59
C LYS A 119 -16.91 3.16 -12.09
N GLU A 120 -17.92 3.46 -11.28
CA GLU A 120 -19.31 3.34 -11.68
C GLU A 120 -19.62 4.23 -12.90
N GLY A 121 -20.30 3.67 -13.91
CA GLY A 121 -20.62 4.38 -15.14
C GLY A 121 -19.51 4.41 -16.19
N GLU A 122 -18.29 3.97 -15.88
CA GLU A 122 -17.23 3.77 -16.87
C GLU A 122 -17.37 2.39 -17.56
N ASP A 123 -16.64 2.19 -18.66
CA ASP A 123 -16.56 0.92 -19.39
C ASP A 123 -15.23 0.18 -19.15
N ILE A 124 -14.34 0.75 -18.35
CA ILE A 124 -12.99 0.25 -18.09
C ILE A 124 -13.02 -0.82 -17.01
N VAL A 125 -12.46 -1.98 -17.31
CA VAL A 125 -12.48 -3.19 -16.47
C VAL A 125 -11.08 -3.52 -15.99
N HIS A 126 -10.87 -3.54 -14.67
CA HIS A 126 -9.60 -3.94 -14.09
C HIS A 126 -9.55 -5.43 -13.73
N ARG A 127 -10.71 -6.06 -13.48
CA ARG A 127 -10.80 -7.46 -13.08
C ARG A 127 -12.05 -8.12 -13.64
N VAL A 128 -11.92 -9.37 -14.06
CA VAL A 128 -13.03 -10.21 -14.52
C VAL A 128 -13.04 -11.51 -13.71
N GLU A 129 -14.17 -11.86 -13.12
CA GLU A 129 -14.40 -13.15 -12.46
C GLU A 129 -15.21 -14.05 -13.35
N LYS A 130 -14.73 -15.26 -13.61
CA LYS A 130 -15.50 -16.32 -14.28
C LYS A 130 -16.07 -17.27 -13.24
N VAL A 131 -17.39 -17.39 -13.22
CA VAL A 131 -18.14 -18.30 -12.37
C VAL A 131 -18.80 -19.37 -13.23
N SER A 132 -18.70 -20.63 -12.85
CA SER A 132 -19.34 -21.76 -13.49
C SER A 132 -20.03 -22.61 -12.45
N ARG A 133 -21.32 -22.95 -12.69
CA ARG A 133 -22.14 -23.77 -11.75
C ARG A 133 -22.08 -23.24 -10.32
N GLY A 134 -22.17 -21.94 -10.14
CA GLY A 134 -22.10 -21.26 -8.84
C GLY A 134 -20.71 -21.18 -8.21
N CYS A 135 -19.66 -21.75 -8.83
CA CYS A 135 -18.30 -21.73 -8.30
C CYS A 135 -17.43 -20.76 -9.06
N LEU A 136 -16.70 -19.90 -8.32
CA LEU A 136 -15.64 -19.08 -8.88
C LEU A 136 -14.48 -20.00 -9.32
N ILE A 137 -14.11 -19.93 -10.60
CA ILE A 137 -13.04 -20.77 -11.16
C ILE A 137 -11.83 -19.95 -11.65
N ARG A 138 -12.03 -18.67 -11.96
CA ARG A 138 -10.94 -17.84 -12.49
C ARG A 138 -11.20 -16.36 -12.21
N LYS A 139 -10.11 -15.60 -11.96
CA LYS A 139 -10.07 -14.14 -12.01
C LYS A 139 -8.98 -13.70 -12.97
N ASP A 140 -9.33 -12.86 -13.92
CA ASP A 140 -8.38 -12.23 -14.84
C ASP A 140 -8.19 -10.77 -14.45
N PHE A 141 -6.94 -10.29 -14.45
CA PHE A 141 -6.58 -8.93 -14.07
C PHE A 141 -5.95 -8.21 -15.26
N TYR A 142 -6.40 -6.99 -15.51
CA TYR A 142 -6.07 -6.22 -16.69
C TYR A 142 -5.47 -4.85 -16.38
N SER A 143 -4.53 -4.43 -17.21
CA SER A 143 -4.13 -3.05 -17.45
C SER A 143 -4.53 -2.67 -18.88
N TYR A 144 -3.60 -2.37 -19.76
CA TYR A 144 -3.87 -2.25 -21.21
C TYR A 144 -3.95 -3.63 -21.90
N THR A 145 -3.47 -4.68 -21.24
CA THR A 145 -3.63 -6.08 -21.63
C THR A 145 -3.82 -6.92 -20.35
N LYS A 146 -3.99 -8.23 -20.52
CA LYS A 146 -4.09 -9.17 -19.40
C LYS A 146 -2.74 -9.30 -18.70
N MET A 147 -2.69 -8.95 -17.41
CA MET A 147 -1.46 -9.03 -16.62
C MET A 147 -1.24 -10.42 -16.03
N PHE A 148 -2.25 -10.94 -15.35
CA PHE A 148 -2.20 -12.26 -14.73
C PHE A 148 -3.60 -12.82 -14.51
N THR A 149 -3.65 -14.12 -14.26
CA THR A 149 -4.88 -14.86 -13.95
C THR A 149 -4.70 -15.62 -12.64
N GLU A 150 -5.69 -15.55 -11.76
CA GLU A 150 -5.86 -16.43 -10.60
C GLU A 150 -6.77 -17.60 -10.96
N TYR A 151 -6.36 -18.83 -10.64
CA TYR A 151 -7.14 -20.04 -10.84
C TYR A 151 -7.59 -20.58 -9.49
N TYR A 152 -8.86 -20.95 -9.42
CA TYR A 152 -9.51 -21.44 -8.21
C TYR A 152 -10.07 -22.85 -8.40
N THR A 153 -10.00 -23.64 -7.33
CA THR A 153 -10.70 -24.93 -7.23
C THR A 153 -11.70 -24.87 -6.10
N PRO A 154 -12.92 -25.44 -6.26
CA PRO A 154 -13.88 -25.53 -5.17
C PRO A 154 -13.45 -26.61 -4.18
N VAL A 155 -13.32 -26.22 -2.91
CA VAL A 155 -13.09 -27.13 -1.77
C VAL A 155 -14.09 -26.72 -0.68
N ASP A 156 -14.93 -27.63 -0.20
CA ASP A 156 -15.95 -27.39 0.83
C ASP A 156 -16.83 -26.16 0.53
N ASN A 157 -17.29 -26.03 -0.71
CA ASN A 157 -18.08 -24.90 -1.23
C ASN A 157 -17.38 -23.52 -1.14
N LYS A 158 -16.03 -23.49 -1.00
CA LYS A 158 -15.22 -22.27 -1.03
C LYS A 158 -14.27 -22.31 -2.21
N ALA A 159 -14.02 -21.15 -2.80
CA ALA A 159 -13.02 -20.99 -3.86
C ALA A 159 -11.62 -20.94 -3.25
N HIS A 160 -10.80 -21.97 -3.51
CA HIS A 160 -9.40 -22.03 -3.08
C HIS A 160 -8.50 -21.64 -4.24
N LEU A 161 -7.71 -20.58 -4.06
CA LEU A 161 -6.66 -20.18 -4.99
C LEU A 161 -5.53 -21.21 -4.95
N TYR A 162 -5.17 -21.76 -6.12
CA TYR A 162 -4.09 -22.74 -6.22
C TYR A 162 -2.97 -22.30 -7.18
N GLN A 163 -3.23 -21.34 -8.08
CA GLN A 163 -2.25 -20.88 -9.06
C GLN A 163 -2.54 -19.44 -9.46
N ARG A 164 -1.45 -18.65 -9.65
CA ARG A 164 -1.44 -17.43 -10.44
C ARG A 164 -0.54 -17.63 -11.65
N ARG A 165 -0.98 -17.18 -12.81
CA ARG A 165 -0.23 -17.20 -14.06
C ARG A 165 -0.01 -15.80 -14.55
N PHE A 166 1.23 -15.42 -14.77
CA PHE A 166 1.64 -14.12 -15.24
C PHE A 166 1.98 -14.17 -16.72
N PHE A 167 1.54 -13.14 -17.45
CA PHE A 167 1.66 -13.10 -18.90
C PHE A 167 2.59 -11.99 -19.37
N ASN A 168 3.16 -12.20 -20.54
CA ASN A 168 3.79 -11.19 -21.38
C ASN A 168 2.73 -10.43 -22.19
N GLU A 169 3.13 -9.34 -22.84
CA GLU A 169 2.25 -8.46 -23.63
C GLU A 169 1.57 -9.20 -24.77
N ASP A 170 2.27 -10.17 -25.37
CA ASP A 170 1.74 -11.03 -26.44
C ASP A 170 0.82 -12.17 -25.94
N GLY A 171 0.58 -12.27 -24.63
CA GLY A 171 -0.21 -13.29 -23.98
C GLY A 171 0.52 -14.60 -23.72
N SER A 172 1.81 -14.72 -24.05
CA SER A 172 2.63 -15.86 -23.65
C SER A 172 2.83 -15.88 -22.12
N VAL A 173 3.09 -17.08 -21.58
CA VAL A 173 3.27 -17.25 -20.13
C VAL A 173 4.69 -16.86 -19.74
N ALA A 174 4.82 -15.86 -18.86
CA ALA A 174 6.11 -15.47 -18.31
C ALA A 174 6.53 -16.40 -17.18
N TYR A 175 5.67 -16.63 -16.20
CA TYR A 175 5.89 -17.57 -15.09
C TYR A 175 4.59 -17.90 -14.36
N ASP A 176 4.61 -18.93 -13.53
CA ASP A 176 3.52 -19.34 -12.64
C ASP A 176 3.92 -19.17 -11.17
N GLU A 177 2.98 -18.77 -10.33
CA GLU A 177 3.01 -18.90 -8.87
C GLU A 177 2.02 -20.01 -8.47
N ILE A 178 2.53 -21.07 -7.86
CA ILE A 178 1.71 -22.13 -7.25
C ILE A 178 1.49 -21.75 -5.79
N VAL A 179 0.24 -21.65 -5.37
CA VAL A 179 -0.16 -21.15 -4.05
C VAL A 179 -0.67 -22.29 -3.18
N ASP A 180 -0.11 -22.44 -1.99
CA ASP A 180 -0.58 -23.36 -0.96
C ASP A 180 -0.75 -22.60 0.38
N GLY A 181 -1.94 -22.10 0.62
CA GLY A 181 -2.24 -21.28 1.79
C GLY A 181 -1.41 -19.99 1.83
N LYS A 182 -0.41 -19.93 2.71
CA LYS A 182 0.50 -18.79 2.86
C LYS A 182 1.80 -18.97 2.10
N ASP A 183 2.07 -20.17 1.63
CA ASP A 183 3.30 -20.52 0.92
C ASP A 183 3.10 -20.44 -0.59
N SER A 184 4.17 -20.14 -1.30
CA SER A 184 4.17 -20.02 -2.76
C SER A 184 5.46 -20.58 -3.35
N VAL A 185 5.31 -21.25 -4.49
CA VAL A 185 6.42 -21.68 -5.35
C VAL A 185 6.30 -20.96 -6.68
N PHE A 186 7.37 -20.34 -7.16
CA PHE A 186 7.41 -19.61 -8.42
C PHE A 186 8.14 -20.43 -9.48
N ARG A 187 7.46 -20.76 -10.56
CA ARG A 187 7.98 -21.58 -11.65
C ARG A 187 8.20 -20.76 -12.90
N PHE A 188 9.44 -20.50 -13.21
CA PHE A 188 9.92 -19.89 -14.45
C PHE A 188 10.24 -20.97 -15.49
N PRO A 189 10.41 -20.59 -16.77
CA PRO A 189 10.81 -21.56 -17.81
C PRO A 189 12.11 -22.29 -17.52
N ASP A 190 13.07 -21.66 -16.83
CA ASP A 190 14.44 -22.13 -16.59
C ASP A 190 14.74 -22.46 -15.12
N LYS A 191 13.85 -22.12 -14.17
CA LYS A 191 14.10 -22.30 -12.74
C LYS A 191 12.82 -22.39 -11.91
N ILE A 192 12.97 -22.90 -10.69
CA ILE A 192 11.94 -22.91 -9.66
C ILE A 192 12.48 -22.20 -8.43
N LEU A 193 11.67 -21.31 -7.85
CA LEU A 193 11.96 -20.63 -6.59
C LEU A 193 10.95 -21.13 -5.55
N SER A 194 11.44 -21.66 -4.44
CA SER A 194 10.65 -22.44 -3.47
C SER A 194 9.84 -21.57 -2.50
N SER A 195 10.00 -20.24 -2.55
CA SER A 195 9.33 -19.34 -1.61
C SER A 195 9.27 -17.90 -2.13
N LYS A 196 8.39 -17.09 -1.54
CA LYS A 196 8.37 -15.63 -1.77
C LYS A 196 9.71 -14.98 -1.39
N HIS A 197 10.40 -15.51 -0.39
CA HIS A 197 11.73 -15.03 -0.01
C HIS A 197 12.76 -15.22 -1.15
N GLU A 198 12.82 -16.39 -1.76
CA GLU A 198 13.69 -16.66 -2.91
C GLU A 198 13.27 -15.81 -4.13
N PHE A 199 11.97 -15.59 -4.33
CA PHE A 199 11.47 -14.74 -5.40
C PHE A 199 11.95 -13.28 -5.23
N ILE A 200 11.87 -12.72 -4.02
CA ILE A 200 12.41 -11.39 -3.74
C ILE A 200 13.94 -11.37 -3.88
N ALA A 201 14.64 -12.38 -3.39
CA ALA A 201 16.09 -12.46 -3.53
C ALA A 201 16.51 -12.51 -5.01
N TYR A 202 15.79 -13.28 -5.82
CA TYR A 202 16.00 -13.32 -7.26
C TYR A 202 15.74 -11.96 -7.91
N PHE A 203 14.63 -11.31 -7.58
CA PHE A 203 14.33 -9.95 -8.05
C PHE A 203 15.47 -8.97 -7.72
N MET A 204 15.92 -8.94 -6.47
CA MET A 204 17.01 -8.06 -6.05
C MET A 204 18.31 -8.32 -6.84
N SER A 205 18.62 -9.59 -7.14
CA SER A 205 19.79 -9.97 -7.95
C SER A 205 19.69 -9.48 -9.40
N GLN A 206 18.48 -9.32 -9.93
CA GLN A 206 18.24 -8.89 -11.31
C GLN A 206 18.21 -7.36 -11.48
N LEU A 207 18.19 -6.59 -10.37
CA LEU A 207 18.24 -5.11 -10.43
C LEU A 207 19.59 -4.58 -10.95
N GLY A 208 20.64 -5.40 -10.97
CA GLY A 208 21.97 -4.98 -11.43
C GLY A 208 22.57 -3.88 -10.56
N LEU A 209 22.35 -3.94 -9.23
CA LEU A 209 22.80 -2.93 -8.29
C LEU A 209 24.32 -2.75 -8.32
N THR A 210 24.78 -1.50 -8.26
CA THR A 210 26.19 -1.11 -8.20
C THR A 210 26.53 -0.42 -6.88
N ASP A 211 27.81 -0.21 -6.61
CA ASP A 211 28.29 0.53 -5.44
C ASP A 211 27.89 2.03 -5.43
N GLN A 212 27.44 2.55 -6.58
CA GLN A 212 26.90 3.89 -6.72
C GLN A 212 25.42 3.99 -6.37
N ASP A 213 24.72 2.86 -6.28
CA ASP A 213 23.28 2.85 -6.06
C ASP A 213 22.95 2.82 -4.55
N ILE A 214 21.72 3.25 -4.24
CA ILE A 214 21.20 3.28 -2.89
C ILE A 214 19.87 2.54 -2.86
N VAL A 215 19.71 1.62 -1.93
CA VAL A 215 18.42 0.98 -1.62
C VAL A 215 17.90 1.56 -0.32
N ILE A 216 16.72 2.15 -0.34
CA ILE A 216 16.02 2.67 0.84
C ILE A 216 14.84 1.74 1.14
N LEU A 217 14.88 1.11 2.31
CA LEU A 217 13.84 0.20 2.77
C LEU A 217 12.88 0.95 3.69
N ASP A 218 11.66 1.20 3.20
CA ASP A 218 10.60 1.87 3.97
C ASP A 218 9.79 0.90 4.83
N ARG A 219 9.55 -0.33 4.34
CA ARG A 219 8.87 -1.41 5.09
C ARG A 219 9.57 -2.75 4.88
N ALA A 220 9.91 -3.41 5.97
CA ALA A 220 10.68 -4.65 5.95
C ALA A 220 9.85 -5.92 6.18
N THR A 221 8.58 -5.81 6.55
CA THR A 221 7.74 -6.97 6.89
C THR A 221 7.68 -7.98 5.74
N GLY A 222 8.15 -9.20 5.97
CA GLY A 222 8.18 -10.27 4.99
C GLY A 222 9.21 -10.11 3.85
N THR A 223 9.91 -8.98 3.77
CA THR A 223 10.86 -8.67 2.67
C THR A 223 12.28 -8.36 3.16
N GLY A 224 12.40 -7.88 4.41
CA GLY A 224 13.64 -7.32 4.95
C GLY A 224 14.85 -8.26 4.81
N GLN A 225 14.70 -9.54 5.14
CA GLN A 225 15.81 -10.49 5.07
C GLN A 225 16.34 -10.65 3.63
N ALA A 226 15.45 -10.76 2.64
CA ALA A 226 15.85 -10.89 1.23
C ALA A 226 16.54 -9.62 0.74
N VAL A 227 16.02 -8.43 1.08
CA VAL A 227 16.60 -7.14 0.73
C VAL A 227 17.99 -7.00 1.36
N PHE A 228 18.14 -7.21 2.67
CA PHE A 228 19.42 -7.08 3.38
C PHE A 228 20.52 -7.97 2.80
N ARG A 229 20.17 -9.20 2.42
CA ARG A 229 21.13 -10.17 1.89
C ARG A 229 21.54 -9.90 0.45
N ASN A 230 20.74 -9.16 -0.32
CA ASN A 230 20.94 -8.98 -1.76
C ASN A 230 21.12 -7.51 -2.19
N THR A 231 21.29 -6.57 -1.26
CA THR A 231 21.52 -5.15 -1.58
C THR A 231 22.95 -4.87 -2.01
N LYS A 232 23.96 -5.53 -1.42
CA LYS A 232 25.36 -5.28 -1.81
C LYS A 232 25.60 -5.59 -3.30
N PRO A 233 26.40 -4.76 -4.01
CA PRO A 233 27.32 -3.72 -3.49
C PRO A 233 26.70 -2.36 -3.22
N ALA A 234 25.41 -2.14 -3.51
CA ALA A 234 24.73 -0.89 -3.21
C ALA A 234 24.67 -0.58 -1.71
N LYS A 235 24.44 0.68 -1.35
CA LYS A 235 24.23 1.11 0.03
C LYS A 235 22.82 0.82 0.47
N LEU A 236 22.66 0.39 1.72
CA LEU A 236 21.36 0.12 2.34
C LEU A 236 21.00 1.22 3.36
N GLY A 237 19.92 1.94 3.11
CA GLY A 237 19.27 2.83 4.06
C GLY A 237 17.97 2.21 4.59
N VAL A 238 17.65 2.44 5.85
CA VAL A 238 16.41 1.97 6.49
C VAL A 238 15.67 3.15 7.09
N VAL A 239 14.36 3.29 6.79
CA VAL A 239 13.54 4.37 7.34
C VAL A 239 12.76 3.89 8.55
N VAL A 240 12.81 4.68 9.63
CA VAL A 240 12.07 4.44 10.86
C VAL A 240 10.87 5.38 10.91
N HIS A 241 9.72 4.90 10.43
CA HIS A 241 8.50 5.70 10.25
C HIS A 241 7.62 5.83 11.50
N ALA A 242 7.83 4.99 12.50
CA ALA A 242 7.00 4.95 13.70
C ALA A 242 7.86 4.83 14.97
N GLU A 243 7.20 4.73 16.11
CA GLU A 243 7.85 4.43 17.38
C GLU A 243 8.59 3.10 17.29
N HIS A 244 9.88 3.11 17.62
CA HIS A 244 10.76 1.96 17.42
C HIS A 244 10.90 1.07 18.66
N PHE A 245 10.36 1.46 19.80
CA PHE A 245 10.35 0.73 21.06
C PHE A 245 9.12 1.14 21.89
N SER A 246 8.86 0.43 22.98
CA SER A 246 7.90 0.83 24.02
C SER A 246 8.62 1.08 25.33
N GLU A 247 8.29 2.15 26.04
CA GLU A 247 8.90 2.47 27.33
C GLU A 247 8.70 1.35 28.35
N ASN A 248 7.58 0.63 28.29
CA ASN A 248 7.29 -0.52 29.16
C ASN A 248 8.13 -1.76 28.82
N ALA A 249 8.85 -1.76 27.70
CA ALA A 249 9.68 -2.87 27.23
C ALA A 249 11.18 -2.57 27.34
N VAL A 250 11.56 -1.62 28.21
CA VAL A 250 12.94 -1.19 28.46
C VAL A 250 13.30 -1.44 29.93
N THR A 251 14.44 -2.07 30.16
CA THR A 251 15.06 -2.26 31.48
C THR A 251 16.47 -1.67 31.48
N ASP A 252 17.17 -1.72 32.61
CA ASP A 252 18.56 -1.27 32.64
C ASP A 252 19.52 -2.08 31.77
N LYS A 253 19.16 -3.34 31.45
CA LYS A 253 20.01 -4.29 30.74
C LYS A 253 19.52 -4.67 29.34
N THR A 254 18.23 -4.49 29.05
CA THR A 254 17.61 -4.98 27.81
C THR A 254 16.60 -3.99 27.26
N ILE A 255 16.44 -4.00 25.96
CA ILE A 255 15.39 -3.32 25.23
C ILE A 255 14.69 -4.33 24.30
N LEU A 256 13.38 -4.26 24.25
CA LEU A 256 12.60 -4.95 23.21
C LEU A 256 12.23 -3.93 22.16
N TRP A 257 12.78 -4.10 20.98
CA TRP A 257 12.45 -3.28 19.83
C TRP A 257 11.04 -3.58 19.35
N ASN A 258 10.41 -2.61 18.73
CA ASN A 258 9.14 -2.85 18.03
C ASN A 258 9.35 -3.90 16.93
N ASN A 259 8.46 -4.88 16.83
CA ASN A 259 8.54 -6.01 15.88
C ASN A 259 8.72 -5.57 14.42
N PHE A 260 8.26 -4.36 14.05
CA PHE A 260 8.48 -3.81 12.71
C PHE A 260 9.95 -3.49 12.42
N TYR A 261 10.78 -3.29 13.45
CA TYR A 261 12.18 -2.86 13.31
C TYR A 261 13.19 -3.85 13.90
N GLU A 262 12.75 -4.87 14.63
CA GLU A 262 13.64 -5.78 15.32
C GLU A 262 14.67 -6.43 14.39
N TYR A 263 14.24 -6.90 13.21
CA TYR A 263 15.16 -7.51 12.24
C TYR A 263 16.22 -6.51 11.76
N GLN A 264 15.81 -5.28 11.43
CA GLN A 264 16.70 -4.22 10.94
C GLN A 264 17.70 -3.80 12.01
N PHE A 265 17.27 -3.70 13.25
CA PHE A 265 18.12 -3.29 14.37
C PHE A 265 19.06 -4.41 14.83
N SER A 266 18.60 -5.65 14.82
CA SER A 266 19.46 -6.82 15.08
C SER A 266 20.51 -7.07 13.99
N ASN A 267 20.35 -6.48 12.81
CA ASN A 267 21.28 -6.54 11.68
C ASN A 267 21.79 -5.14 11.29
N ALA A 268 21.88 -4.23 12.24
CA ALA A 268 22.28 -2.84 11.99
C ALA A 268 23.70 -2.69 11.42
N ASP A 269 24.56 -3.68 11.64
CA ASP A 269 25.91 -3.79 11.05
C ASP A 269 25.90 -3.88 9.51
N LYS A 270 24.77 -4.26 8.92
CA LYS A 270 24.57 -4.37 7.46
C LYS A 270 23.94 -3.11 6.85
N VAL A 271 23.50 -2.17 7.68
CA VAL A 271 22.82 -0.95 7.26
C VAL A 271 23.82 0.19 7.17
N ASP A 272 23.92 0.85 6.02
CA ASP A 272 24.84 1.97 5.84
C ASP A 272 24.34 3.24 6.57
N PHE A 273 23.01 3.44 6.65
CA PHE A 273 22.41 4.54 7.41
C PHE A 273 20.94 4.28 7.75
N PHE A 274 20.50 4.80 8.91
CA PHE A 274 19.09 4.87 9.26
C PHE A 274 18.56 6.29 9.05
N ILE A 275 17.28 6.40 8.71
CA ILE A 275 16.57 7.67 8.54
C ILE A 275 15.49 7.75 9.62
N THR A 276 15.51 8.79 10.43
CA THR A 276 14.47 9.13 11.41
C THR A 276 13.77 10.42 11.04
N ALA A 277 12.50 10.57 11.44
CA ALA A 277 11.72 11.75 11.09
C ALA A 277 12.08 13.01 11.90
N THR A 278 12.65 12.84 13.11
CA THR A 278 12.94 13.93 14.06
C THR A 278 14.28 13.72 14.75
N GLU A 279 14.94 14.84 15.13
CA GLU A 279 16.15 14.80 15.94
C GLU A 279 15.94 14.12 17.30
N ARG A 280 14.74 14.26 17.88
CA ARG A 280 14.41 13.56 19.14
C ARG A 280 14.45 12.05 18.95
N GLN A 281 13.84 11.53 17.89
CA GLN A 281 13.86 10.09 17.60
C GLN A 281 15.29 9.61 17.33
N ARG A 282 16.06 10.38 16.56
CA ARG A 282 17.48 10.11 16.29
C ARG A 282 18.30 9.99 17.59
N SER A 283 18.18 10.98 18.48
CA SER A 283 18.92 11.00 19.75
C SER A 283 18.57 9.79 20.62
N ILE A 284 17.27 9.54 20.84
CA ILE A 284 16.81 8.39 21.64
C ILE A 284 17.30 7.07 21.03
N MET A 285 17.17 6.90 19.72
CA MET A 285 17.61 5.69 19.05
C MET A 285 19.12 5.48 19.17
N LEU A 286 19.92 6.55 19.02
CA LEU A 286 21.38 6.49 19.16
C LEU A 286 21.79 6.11 20.59
N ASP A 287 21.18 6.72 21.61
CA ASP A 287 21.44 6.40 23.03
C ASP A 287 21.10 4.94 23.35
N GLN A 288 20.01 4.44 22.81
CA GLN A 288 19.59 3.05 22.98
C GLN A 288 20.54 2.08 22.29
N PHE A 289 20.95 2.35 21.05
CA PHE A 289 21.97 1.51 20.39
C PHE A 289 23.27 1.47 21.17
N ASN A 290 23.78 2.61 21.62
CA ASN A 290 25.01 2.69 22.43
C ASN A 290 24.88 1.95 23.76
N LYS A 291 23.69 1.90 24.36
CA LYS A 291 23.48 1.23 25.66
C LYS A 291 23.28 -0.28 25.52
N TYR A 292 22.53 -0.73 24.50
CA TYR A 292 22.02 -2.10 24.43
C TYR A 292 22.68 -2.96 23.35
N THR A 293 23.50 -2.38 22.47
CA THR A 293 24.16 -3.09 21.38
C THR A 293 25.65 -2.73 21.32
N PRO A 294 26.49 -3.59 20.74
CA PRO A 294 27.90 -3.28 20.50
C PRO A 294 28.15 -2.39 19.28
N PHE A 295 27.08 -1.92 18.62
CA PHE A 295 27.13 -1.22 17.34
C PHE A 295 26.54 0.19 17.45
N THR A 296 27.25 1.19 16.91
CA THR A 296 26.76 2.58 16.80
C THR A 296 26.36 2.86 15.36
N PRO A 297 25.07 2.94 15.05
CA PRO A 297 24.61 3.17 13.68
C PRO A 297 24.80 4.61 13.22
N HIS A 298 24.99 4.80 11.92
CA HIS A 298 24.86 6.12 11.31
C HIS A 298 23.36 6.45 11.15
N ILE A 299 22.90 7.50 11.83
CA ILE A 299 21.48 7.91 11.81
C ILE A 299 21.39 9.34 11.31
N VAL A 300 20.57 9.58 10.30
CA VAL A 300 20.27 10.89 9.74
C VAL A 300 18.82 11.28 10.01
N THR A 301 18.57 12.56 10.23
CA THR A 301 17.21 13.08 10.41
C THR A 301 16.74 13.67 9.10
N ILE A 302 15.64 13.12 8.57
CA ILE A 302 14.96 13.64 7.37
C ILE A 302 13.46 13.73 7.70
N PRO A 303 12.89 14.95 7.81
CA PRO A 303 11.46 15.12 8.07
C PRO A 303 10.60 14.42 7.00
N VAL A 304 9.48 13.83 7.44
CA VAL A 304 8.59 13.03 6.57
C VAL A 304 7.87 13.90 5.54
N GLY A 305 7.56 15.14 5.85
CA GLY A 305 6.80 16.02 4.98
C GLY A 305 7.67 16.93 4.13
N SER A 306 7.07 17.48 3.08
CA SER A 306 7.63 18.54 2.25
C SER A 306 6.60 19.66 2.07
N VAL A 307 7.07 20.90 1.98
CA VAL A 307 6.24 22.06 1.61
C VAL A 307 6.61 22.41 0.17
N ASP A 308 5.88 21.83 -0.76
CA ASP A 308 6.02 22.05 -2.20
C ASP A 308 5.31 23.33 -2.66
N LYS A 309 4.22 23.71 -1.98
CA LYS A 309 3.41 24.86 -2.27
C LYS A 309 2.88 25.50 -0.98
N LEU A 310 3.16 26.79 -0.84
CA LEU A 310 2.59 27.56 0.27
C LEU A 310 1.10 27.78 0.03
N ARG A 311 0.27 27.12 0.81
CA ARG A 311 -1.19 27.29 0.80
C ARG A 311 -1.58 28.18 1.96
N LYS A 312 -2.20 29.30 1.65
CA LYS A 312 -2.80 30.20 2.66
C LYS A 312 -4.31 30.14 2.52
N PRO A 313 -5.06 30.07 3.61
CA PRO A 313 -6.51 30.13 3.54
C PRO A 313 -6.94 31.49 2.96
N GLU A 314 -7.92 31.46 2.06
CA GLU A 314 -8.61 32.64 1.57
C GLU A 314 -9.78 32.92 2.50
N GLY A 315 -9.67 33.96 3.31
CA GLY A 315 -10.73 34.39 4.24
C GLY A 315 -10.39 34.31 5.72
N GLU A 316 -11.32 34.77 6.54
CA GLU A 316 -11.18 34.78 7.99
C GLU A 316 -11.42 33.38 8.58
N ARG A 317 -10.65 33.03 9.61
CA ARG A 317 -10.89 31.82 10.38
C ARG A 317 -12.21 31.89 11.12
N LYS A 318 -13.02 30.81 11.06
CA LYS A 318 -14.18 30.66 11.91
C LYS A 318 -13.74 30.66 13.39
N PRO A 319 -14.15 31.60 14.22
CA PRO A 319 -13.81 31.58 15.65
C PRO A 319 -14.38 30.30 16.30
N PHE A 320 -13.68 29.78 17.30
CA PHE A 320 -14.08 28.60 18.08
C PHE A 320 -14.29 27.32 17.25
N SER A 321 -13.70 27.24 16.04
CA SER A 321 -13.74 26.07 15.19
C SER A 321 -12.54 25.17 15.45
N ILE A 322 -12.80 23.91 15.72
CA ILE A 322 -11.81 22.86 15.90
C ILE A 322 -11.96 21.87 14.74
N ILE A 323 -10.86 21.42 14.20
CA ILE A 323 -10.84 20.37 13.17
C ILE A 323 -9.85 19.27 13.54
N THR A 324 -10.17 18.04 13.15
CA THR A 324 -9.21 16.93 13.07
C THR A 324 -9.35 16.23 11.74
N ALA A 325 -8.24 15.79 11.17
CA ALA A 325 -8.20 15.02 9.93
C ALA A 325 -7.28 13.81 10.10
N SER A 326 -7.88 12.62 10.20
CA SER A 326 -7.12 11.38 10.37
C SER A 326 -7.99 10.17 10.04
N ARG A 327 -7.36 9.00 9.86
CA ARG A 327 -8.07 7.73 9.92
C ARG A 327 -8.70 7.60 11.32
N LEU A 328 -9.98 7.22 11.40
CA LEU A 328 -10.70 7.02 12.67
C LEU A 328 -10.33 5.66 13.26
N ALA A 329 -9.16 5.58 13.85
CA ALA A 329 -8.60 4.40 14.48
C ALA A 329 -8.28 4.67 15.95
N ASN A 330 -8.26 3.62 16.76
CA ASN A 330 -8.11 3.73 18.22
C ASN A 330 -6.87 4.53 18.64
N GLU A 331 -5.74 4.32 17.96
CA GLU A 331 -4.47 5.03 18.22
C GLU A 331 -4.50 6.53 17.92
N LYS A 332 -5.56 7.04 17.30
CA LYS A 332 -5.74 8.49 17.03
C LYS A 332 -6.49 9.22 18.13
N HIS A 333 -7.11 8.47 19.04
CA HIS A 333 -7.83 9.00 20.22
C HIS A 333 -8.82 10.13 19.91
N VAL A 334 -9.48 10.09 18.74
CA VAL A 334 -10.47 11.10 18.34
C VAL A 334 -11.67 11.12 19.29
N ASP A 335 -11.97 9.99 19.92
CA ASP A 335 -12.98 9.88 20.98
C ASP A 335 -12.67 10.76 22.20
N TRP A 336 -11.38 10.90 22.56
CA TRP A 336 -10.96 11.81 23.64
C TRP A 336 -11.15 13.28 23.24
N LEU A 337 -10.85 13.62 21.98
CA LEU A 337 -11.11 14.98 21.46
C LEU A 337 -12.60 15.30 21.49
N ALA A 338 -13.46 14.38 21.04
CA ALA A 338 -14.90 14.56 21.07
C ALA A 338 -15.42 14.83 22.49
N LYS A 339 -15.01 14.01 23.47
CA LYS A 339 -15.34 14.20 24.90
C LYS A 339 -14.81 15.51 25.46
N ALA A 340 -13.59 15.92 25.06
CA ALA A 340 -13.02 17.20 25.48
C ALA A 340 -13.82 18.37 24.94
N VAL A 341 -14.30 18.31 23.68
CA VAL A 341 -15.14 19.35 23.08
C VAL A 341 -16.51 19.40 23.75
N VAL A 342 -17.12 18.27 24.09
CA VAL A 342 -18.35 18.21 24.89
C VAL A 342 -18.19 19.00 26.21
N LYS A 343 -17.10 18.75 26.93
CA LYS A 343 -16.80 19.47 28.16
C LYS A 343 -16.52 20.97 27.93
N ALA A 344 -15.80 21.30 26.86
CA ALA A 344 -15.47 22.67 26.50
C ALA A 344 -16.74 23.51 26.17
N LYS A 345 -17.80 22.88 25.64
CA LYS A 345 -19.07 23.50 25.29
C LYS A 345 -19.72 24.21 26.47
N GLU A 346 -19.51 23.70 27.69
CA GLU A 346 -20.07 24.34 28.93
C GLU A 346 -19.51 25.75 29.14
N SER A 347 -18.23 25.99 28.81
CA SER A 347 -17.57 27.29 28.97
C SER A 347 -17.46 28.10 27.69
N LEU A 348 -17.55 27.43 26.53
CA LEU A 348 -17.42 28.00 25.19
C LEU A 348 -18.63 27.61 24.33
N PRO A 349 -19.81 28.26 24.49
CA PRO A 349 -21.03 27.87 23.80
C PRO A 349 -20.95 27.90 22.27
N GLN A 350 -20.00 28.65 21.69
CA GLN A 350 -19.80 28.75 20.23
C GLN A 350 -18.87 27.67 19.65
N VAL A 351 -18.27 26.79 20.49
CA VAL A 351 -17.33 25.76 20.00
C VAL A 351 -18.02 24.84 19.00
N ASN A 352 -17.30 24.56 17.94
CA ASN A 352 -17.70 23.66 16.85
C ASN A 352 -16.53 22.72 16.51
N PHE A 353 -16.81 21.45 16.20
CA PHE A 353 -15.81 20.46 15.93
C PHE A 353 -16.17 19.63 14.69
N ASP A 354 -15.34 19.76 13.65
CA ASP A 354 -15.46 18.98 12.42
C ASP A 354 -14.40 17.86 12.40
N ILE A 355 -14.85 16.62 12.21
CA ILE A 355 -14.03 15.40 12.20
C ILE A 355 -13.98 14.87 10.76
N TYR A 356 -12.81 14.97 10.13
CA TYR A 356 -12.56 14.49 8.78
C TYR A 356 -11.85 13.13 8.82
N GLY A 357 -12.36 12.16 8.05
CA GLY A 357 -11.84 10.81 7.92
C GLY A 357 -12.90 9.74 8.16
N THR A 358 -12.49 8.49 7.96
CA THR A 358 -13.31 7.28 8.17
C THR A 358 -12.49 6.22 8.89
N GLY A 359 -13.14 5.22 9.50
CA GLY A 359 -12.44 4.11 10.15
C GLY A 359 -13.29 3.36 11.16
N ALA A 360 -12.67 2.39 11.84
CA ALA A 360 -13.35 1.48 12.76
C ALA A 360 -13.99 2.18 13.98
N GLU A 361 -13.47 3.35 14.40
CA GLU A 361 -13.99 4.10 15.56
C GLU A 361 -15.20 4.98 15.22
N GLU A 362 -15.67 5.01 13.96
CA GLU A 362 -16.78 5.89 13.56
C GLU A 362 -18.08 5.61 14.33
N ALA A 363 -18.41 4.32 14.54
CA ALA A 363 -19.58 3.92 15.30
C ALA A 363 -19.52 4.42 16.77
N LYS A 364 -18.37 4.28 17.40
CA LYS A 364 -18.10 4.77 18.76
C LYS A 364 -18.22 6.30 18.85
N LEU A 365 -17.73 7.03 17.86
CA LEU A 365 -17.85 8.48 17.78
C LEU A 365 -19.32 8.91 17.65
N LYS A 366 -20.11 8.23 16.81
CA LYS A 366 -21.56 8.47 16.69
C LYS A 366 -22.27 8.28 18.04
N THR A 367 -21.96 7.20 18.76
CA THR A 367 -22.50 6.95 20.10
C THR A 367 -22.16 8.08 21.08
N ILE A 368 -20.88 8.55 21.10
CA ILE A 368 -20.46 9.66 21.97
C ILE A 368 -21.22 10.94 21.63
N ILE A 369 -21.41 11.25 20.34
CA ILE A 369 -22.14 12.43 19.89
C ILE A 369 -23.60 12.36 20.31
N GLU A 370 -24.26 11.21 20.16
CA GLU A 370 -25.67 10.98 20.50
C GLU A 370 -25.91 11.04 22.02
N GLU A 371 -25.11 10.31 22.80
CA GLU A 371 -25.22 10.29 24.27
C GLU A 371 -25.04 11.65 24.92
N ASN A 372 -24.26 12.54 24.31
CA ASN A 372 -24.02 13.90 24.80
C ASN A 372 -24.81 14.96 24.08
N GLN A 373 -25.81 14.61 23.23
CA GLN A 373 -26.64 15.53 22.45
C GLN A 373 -25.81 16.58 21.71
N ALA A 374 -24.67 16.12 21.11
CA ALA A 374 -23.63 16.98 20.55
C ALA A 374 -23.76 17.19 19.02
N GLN A 375 -24.83 16.73 18.37
CA GLN A 375 -25.02 16.72 16.92
C GLN A 375 -24.96 18.11 16.29
N ASP A 376 -25.33 19.15 17.05
CA ASP A 376 -25.36 20.53 16.56
C ASP A 376 -23.97 21.18 16.46
N TYR A 377 -22.93 20.59 17.09
CA TYR A 377 -21.61 21.21 17.17
C TYR A 377 -20.44 20.22 16.97
N ILE A 378 -20.67 18.89 16.88
CA ILE A 378 -19.68 17.89 16.52
C ILE A 378 -20.15 17.13 15.28
N HIS A 379 -19.39 17.24 14.17
CA HIS A 379 -19.81 16.73 12.88
C HIS A 379 -18.79 15.73 12.32
N LEU A 380 -19.24 14.55 11.93
CA LEU A 380 -18.48 13.60 11.13
C LEU A 380 -18.60 13.98 9.64
N LYS A 381 -17.50 14.42 9.04
CA LYS A 381 -17.43 14.90 7.63
C LYS A 381 -17.07 13.80 6.63
N GLY A 382 -16.70 12.62 7.13
CA GLY A 382 -16.24 11.54 6.27
C GLY A 382 -14.86 11.79 5.63
N HIS A 383 -14.52 10.97 4.67
CA HIS A 383 -13.28 11.12 3.88
C HIS A 383 -13.41 12.32 2.94
N GLN A 384 -12.34 13.11 2.85
CA GLN A 384 -12.23 14.23 1.91
C GLN A 384 -11.00 14.00 1.02
N ASP A 385 -11.08 14.43 -0.23
CA ASP A 385 -9.92 14.45 -1.11
C ASP A 385 -8.93 15.53 -0.70
N LEU A 386 -7.65 15.28 -0.84
CA LEU A 386 -6.58 16.24 -0.47
C LEU A 386 -6.58 17.53 -1.32
N THR A 387 -7.38 17.55 -2.38
CA THR A 387 -7.51 18.70 -3.28
C THR A 387 -8.65 19.65 -2.91
N GLU A 388 -9.54 19.22 -2.02
CA GLU A 388 -10.62 20.02 -1.44
C GLU A 388 -10.21 20.61 -0.08
#